data_23314873e69ab3c45a981cae43100da0
#
_entry.id   23314873e69ab3c45a981cae43100da0
#
_cell.length_a   1.000
_cell.length_b   1.000
_cell.length_c   1.000
_cell.angle_alpha   90.00
_cell.angle_beta   90.00
_cell.angle_gamma   90.00
#
_symmetry.space_group_name_H-M   'P 1'
#
loop_
_entity.id
_entity.type
_entity.pdbx_description
1 polymer ?
#
loop_
_entity_poly.entity_id
_entity_poly.type
_entity_poly.pdbx_seq_one_letter_code
_entity_poly.pdbx_strand_id
1 'polypeptide(L)'
;MTAWVPIGLTAVLLLLPRLLGPGRRPSRPAEIGWSLMPLWWLARLYTRLVHGLRNEGWAPLPEHGPAILIANHTCCVDHLLLQSRCRRVLGFMIAREMYELPIVHRFCVRTGCIPVNRDGRDIQATRAALRALEEGRVVPIFPEGRITPESGRALGPVRSGAAFIAVRSGAVVVPAFISGTPPTIEIGPALWTPSDSRVVFGDPIDLSDFSRSQAADKDVLAQVCERFQNALRELQTRSLGRDVIAPDPSDEPAAVGPVE
;
A
#
# COMPACT_ATOMS: atom_id res chain seq x y z
N MET A 1 25.93 19.20 18.90
CA MET A 1 24.49 19.42 18.84
C MET A 1 23.83 18.08 19.11
N THR A 2 23.36 17.88 20.33
CA THR A 2 22.79 16.61 20.84
C THR A 2 21.43 16.39 20.22
N ALA A 3 21.29 15.27 19.49
CA ALA A 3 20.02 14.83 18.89
C ALA A 3 19.04 14.48 20.02
N TRP A 4 18.06 15.32 20.23
CA TRP A 4 16.87 14.99 21.03
C TRP A 4 16.03 14.01 20.23
N VAL A 5 16.27 12.71 20.40
CA VAL A 5 15.28 11.68 20.02
C VAL A 5 14.06 11.94 20.92
N PRO A 6 12.90 12.23 20.39
CA PRO A 6 11.75 12.54 21.22
C PRO A 6 11.40 11.30 22.07
N ILE A 7 11.63 11.45 23.38
CA ILE A 7 11.36 10.45 24.44
C ILE A 7 9.95 9.82 24.27
N GLY A 8 9.01 10.59 23.71
CA GLY A 8 7.65 10.12 23.40
C GLY A 8 7.58 8.95 22.43
N LEU A 9 8.41 8.88 21.38
CA LEU A 9 8.34 7.78 20.41
C LEU A 9 8.94 6.50 20.97
N THR A 10 10.02 6.62 21.75
CA THR A 10 10.63 5.49 22.48
C THR A 10 9.65 4.93 23.49
N ALA A 11 8.90 5.78 24.22
CA ALA A 11 7.86 5.36 25.15
C ALA A 11 6.70 4.65 24.43
N VAL A 12 6.29 5.13 23.26
CA VAL A 12 5.26 4.49 22.43
C VAL A 12 5.71 3.14 21.91
N LEU A 13 6.95 3.02 21.42
CA LEU A 13 7.53 1.74 20.98
C LEU A 13 7.67 0.75 22.13
N LEU A 14 7.98 1.20 23.33
CA LEU A 14 8.09 0.37 24.54
C LEU A 14 6.71 -0.04 25.11
N LEU A 15 5.69 0.77 24.92
CA LEU A 15 4.31 0.47 25.33
C LEU A 15 3.55 -0.38 24.30
N LEU A 16 3.97 -0.37 23.03
CA LEU A 16 3.37 -1.17 21.95
C LEU A 16 3.18 -2.64 22.32
N PRO A 17 4.17 -3.35 22.91
CA PRO A 17 4.01 -4.76 23.32
C PRO A 17 2.95 -4.98 24.39
N ARG A 18 2.74 -4.00 25.29
CA ARG A 18 1.73 -4.06 26.34
C ARG A 18 0.31 -3.77 25.82
N LEU A 19 0.19 -2.88 24.86
CA LEU A 19 -1.08 -2.53 24.20
C LEU A 19 -1.55 -3.62 23.22
N LEU A 20 -0.63 -4.35 22.61
CA LEU A 20 -0.96 -5.35 21.59
C LEU A 20 -1.28 -6.74 22.18
N GLY A 21 -0.96 -7.02 23.45
CA GLY A 21 -1.19 -8.32 24.07
C GLY A 21 -0.53 -9.51 23.36
N PRO A 22 -0.72 -10.77 23.79
CA PRO A 22 -0.23 -11.94 23.09
C PRO A 22 -0.94 -12.08 21.73
N GLY A 23 -0.17 -12.05 20.64
CA GLY A 23 -0.65 -12.01 19.28
C GLY A 23 -1.41 -13.26 18.84
N ARG A 24 -2.73 -13.27 19.03
CA ARG A 24 -3.62 -14.20 18.32
C ARG A 24 -4.05 -13.54 17.00
N ARG A 25 -4.04 -14.30 15.90
CA ARG A 25 -4.63 -13.85 14.64
C ARG A 25 -6.10 -13.52 14.88
N PRO A 26 -6.60 -12.33 14.47
CA PRO A 26 -8.01 -12.03 14.58
C PRO A 26 -8.80 -13.02 13.73
N SER A 27 -9.81 -13.66 14.33
CA SER A 27 -10.67 -14.66 13.67
C SER A 27 -11.84 -14.05 12.88
N ARG A 28 -11.93 -12.72 12.78
CA ARG A 28 -12.99 -12.00 12.05
C ARG A 28 -12.41 -10.78 11.32
N PRO A 29 -13.10 -10.26 10.27
CA PRO A 29 -12.71 -9.02 9.62
C PRO A 29 -12.48 -7.96 10.70
N ALA A 30 -11.25 -7.50 10.82
CA ALA A 30 -10.89 -6.63 11.91
C ALA A 30 -11.29 -5.20 11.55
N GLU A 31 -12.44 -4.77 12.02
CA GLU A 31 -12.66 -3.36 12.30
C GLU A 31 -11.58 -2.90 13.28
N ILE A 32 -11.25 -1.60 13.28
CA ILE A 32 -10.31 -1.05 14.24
C ILE A 32 -10.95 -1.18 15.63
N GLY A 33 -10.70 -2.31 16.27
CA GLY A 33 -11.20 -2.61 17.59
C GLY A 33 -10.53 -1.77 18.67
N TRP A 34 -11.13 -1.72 19.86
CA TRP A 34 -10.66 -0.91 20.99
C TRP A 34 -9.16 -1.05 21.29
N SER A 35 -8.58 -2.22 21.09
CA SER A 35 -7.16 -2.48 21.34
C SER A 35 -6.20 -1.85 20.32
N LEU A 36 -6.65 -1.57 19.09
CA LEU A 36 -5.86 -0.92 18.05
C LEU A 36 -6.21 0.57 17.89
N MET A 37 -7.31 1.02 18.49
CA MET A 37 -7.78 2.40 18.39
C MET A 37 -6.73 3.44 18.82
N PRO A 38 -6.03 3.29 19.98
CA PRO A 38 -5.00 4.26 20.38
C PRO A 38 -3.86 4.34 19.37
N LEU A 39 -3.43 3.19 18.84
CA LEU A 39 -2.36 3.13 17.84
C LEU A 39 -2.78 3.77 16.50
N TRP A 40 -4.03 3.55 16.10
CA TRP A 40 -4.59 4.16 14.91
C TRP A 40 -4.69 5.70 15.03
N TRP A 41 -5.13 6.21 16.21
CA TRP A 41 -5.13 7.65 16.47
C TRP A 41 -3.72 8.24 16.47
N LEU A 42 -2.76 7.53 17.06
CA LEU A 42 -1.36 7.94 17.06
C LEU A 42 -0.79 7.99 15.64
N ALA A 43 -1.06 6.97 14.81
CA ALA A 43 -0.64 6.96 13.40
C ALA A 43 -1.25 8.15 12.64
N ARG A 44 -2.51 8.47 12.87
CA ARG A 44 -3.18 9.65 12.27
C ARG A 44 -2.56 10.97 12.72
N LEU A 45 -2.30 11.09 14.02
CA LEU A 45 -1.66 12.30 14.57
C LEU A 45 -0.26 12.45 14.00
N TYR A 46 0.53 11.39 14.00
CA TYR A 46 1.88 11.37 13.45
C TYR A 46 1.90 11.73 11.96
N THR A 47 1.09 11.08 11.14
CA THR A 47 1.04 11.36 9.70
C THR A 47 0.57 12.79 9.41
N ARG A 48 -0.30 13.35 10.25
CA ARG A 48 -0.73 14.74 10.13
C ARG A 48 0.36 15.73 10.52
N LEU A 49 1.08 15.49 11.64
CA LEU A 49 2.06 16.43 12.17
C LEU A 49 3.40 16.37 11.44
N VAL A 50 3.87 15.16 11.09
CA VAL A 50 5.17 14.97 10.45
C VAL A 50 5.03 15.00 8.93
N HIS A 51 4.04 14.33 8.38
CA HIS A 51 3.88 14.21 6.93
C HIS A 51 2.81 15.12 6.34
N GLY A 52 2.26 16.05 7.11
CA GLY A 52 1.29 17.02 6.62
C GLY A 52 0.05 16.39 5.98
N LEU A 53 -0.27 15.12 6.29
CA LEU A 53 -1.31 14.35 5.60
C LEU A 53 -2.65 15.09 5.62
N ARG A 54 -3.08 15.55 4.45
CA ARG A 54 -4.33 16.29 4.27
C ARG A 54 -5.53 15.38 4.37
N ASN A 55 -6.65 15.94 4.85
CA ASN A 55 -7.88 15.21 5.03
C ASN A 55 -8.76 15.24 3.76
N GLU A 56 -8.51 14.36 2.79
CA GLU A 56 -9.21 14.29 1.51
C GLU A 56 -10.30 13.20 1.43
N GLY A 57 -10.86 12.79 2.57
CA GLY A 57 -11.88 11.74 2.63
C GLY A 57 -11.35 10.40 3.17
N TRP A 58 -12.23 9.44 3.33
CA TRP A 58 -11.91 8.08 3.73
C TRP A 58 -11.84 7.18 2.50
N ALA A 59 -11.04 6.09 2.60
CA ALA A 59 -11.06 5.06 1.58
C ALA A 59 -12.49 4.52 1.39
N PRO A 60 -13.01 4.45 0.16
CA PRO A 60 -14.35 3.94 -0.13
C PRO A 60 -14.37 2.39 -0.08
N LEU A 61 -13.85 1.83 1.01
CA LEU A 61 -13.85 0.39 1.26
C LEU A 61 -15.23 -0.05 1.73
N PRO A 62 -15.72 -1.23 1.32
CA PRO A 62 -16.94 -1.79 1.87
C PRO A 62 -16.80 -1.97 3.40
N GLU A 63 -17.87 -1.75 4.15
CA GLU A 63 -17.85 -1.90 5.62
C GLU A 63 -17.47 -3.33 6.02
N HIS A 64 -17.92 -4.31 5.27
CA HIS A 64 -17.68 -5.73 5.50
C HIS A 64 -17.24 -6.44 4.21
N GLY A 65 -16.70 -7.63 4.37
CA GLY A 65 -16.27 -8.47 3.25
C GLY A 65 -14.87 -8.13 2.70
N PRO A 66 -14.40 -8.90 1.72
CA PRO A 66 -13.06 -8.78 1.18
C PRO A 66 -12.90 -7.51 0.35
N ALA A 67 -11.75 -6.85 0.49
CA ALA A 67 -11.36 -5.76 -0.38
C ALA A 67 -9.85 -5.76 -0.62
N ILE A 68 -9.45 -5.31 -1.79
CA ILE A 68 -8.07 -5.05 -2.17
C ILE A 68 -7.93 -3.53 -2.30
N LEU A 69 -6.90 -2.98 -1.69
CA LEU A 69 -6.52 -1.58 -1.86
C LEU A 69 -5.24 -1.53 -2.70
N ILE A 70 -5.33 -1.18 -3.98
CA ILE A 70 -4.13 -1.01 -4.80
C ILE A 70 -3.61 0.43 -4.69
N ALA A 71 -2.31 0.59 -4.51
CA ALA A 71 -1.68 1.90 -4.43
C ALA A 71 -0.28 1.89 -5.06
N ASN A 72 0.17 3.05 -5.57
CA ASN A 72 1.58 3.21 -5.89
C ASN A 72 2.44 3.15 -4.63
N HIS A 73 3.73 2.80 -4.77
CA HIS A 73 4.65 2.68 -3.64
C HIS A 73 5.73 3.75 -3.73
N THR A 74 5.76 4.67 -2.77
CA THR A 74 6.66 5.82 -2.78
C THR A 74 7.78 5.69 -1.76
N CYS A 75 7.45 5.31 -0.53
CA CYS A 75 8.42 5.11 0.55
C CYS A 75 7.83 4.25 1.68
N CYS A 76 8.60 3.98 2.72
CA CYS A 76 8.18 3.11 3.82
C CYS A 76 7.00 3.66 4.65
N VAL A 77 6.72 4.97 4.62
CA VAL A 77 5.59 5.57 5.38
C VAL A 77 4.24 5.39 4.70
N ASP A 78 4.18 4.90 3.46
CA ASP A 78 2.95 4.67 2.72
C ASP A 78 1.94 3.82 3.51
N HIS A 79 2.42 2.83 4.25
CA HIS A 79 1.60 1.96 5.09
C HIS A 79 0.85 2.75 6.18
N LEU A 80 1.53 3.72 6.81
CA LEU A 80 0.93 4.58 7.83
C LEU A 80 -0.04 5.59 7.21
N LEU A 81 0.30 6.15 6.04
CA LEU A 81 -0.54 7.09 5.32
C LEU A 81 -1.85 6.42 4.91
N LEU A 82 -1.80 5.24 4.29
CA LEU A 82 -2.98 4.47 3.90
C LEU A 82 -3.83 4.07 5.12
N GLN A 83 -3.19 3.49 6.17
CA GLN A 83 -3.92 3.09 7.38
C GLN A 83 -4.61 4.29 8.05
N SER A 84 -4.00 5.47 8.03
CA SER A 84 -4.56 6.69 8.59
C SER A 84 -5.83 7.17 7.87
N ARG A 85 -6.05 6.70 6.66
CA ARG A 85 -7.20 7.05 5.80
C ARG A 85 -8.20 5.90 5.64
N CYS A 86 -7.99 4.80 6.35
CA CYS A 86 -8.88 3.64 6.33
C CYS A 86 -9.49 3.41 7.71
N ARG A 87 -10.80 3.10 7.75
CA ARG A 87 -11.53 2.73 8.98
C ARG A 87 -11.39 1.25 9.32
N ARG A 88 -10.96 0.45 8.35
CA ARG A 88 -10.69 -0.98 8.50
C ARG A 88 -9.19 -1.21 8.68
N VAL A 89 -8.84 -2.26 9.42
CA VAL A 89 -7.44 -2.67 9.56
C VAL A 89 -6.93 -3.24 8.25
N LEU A 90 -5.79 -2.74 7.80
CA LEU A 90 -5.13 -3.14 6.58
C LEU A 90 -4.09 -4.23 6.86
N GLY A 91 -4.27 -5.40 6.26
CA GLY A 91 -3.30 -6.51 6.32
C GLY A 91 -2.25 -6.38 5.23
N PHE A 92 -1.23 -5.55 5.45
CA PHE A 92 -0.21 -5.27 4.44
C PHE A 92 0.66 -6.48 4.10
N MET A 93 1.07 -6.55 2.85
CA MET A 93 2.14 -7.44 2.40
C MET A 93 3.49 -6.81 2.74
N ILE A 94 4.24 -7.40 3.68
CA ILE A 94 5.47 -6.83 4.25
C ILE A 94 6.64 -7.76 3.97
N ALA A 95 7.79 -7.19 3.60
CA ALA A 95 9.02 -7.95 3.42
C ALA A 95 9.33 -8.82 4.64
N ARG A 96 9.70 -10.09 4.41
CA ARG A 96 9.90 -11.10 5.46
C ARG A 96 10.90 -10.65 6.51
N GLU A 97 12.00 -10.04 6.09
CA GLU A 97 13.04 -9.53 6.97
C GLU A 97 12.53 -8.46 7.95
N MET A 98 11.55 -7.65 7.53
CA MET A 98 10.89 -6.67 8.39
C MET A 98 9.82 -7.32 9.28
N TYR A 99 9.08 -8.28 8.72
CA TYR A 99 8.04 -9.01 9.44
C TYR A 99 8.59 -9.79 10.63
N GLU A 100 9.81 -10.31 10.54
CA GLU A 100 10.45 -11.15 11.56
C GLU A 100 11.11 -10.33 12.69
N LEU A 101 11.22 -9.01 12.56
CA LEU A 101 11.72 -8.18 13.65
C LEU A 101 10.79 -8.28 14.88
N PRO A 102 11.32 -8.56 16.11
CA PRO A 102 10.48 -8.94 17.25
C PRO A 102 9.33 -7.98 17.59
N ILE A 103 9.58 -6.66 17.48
CA ILE A 103 8.57 -5.63 17.75
C ILE A 103 7.56 -5.58 16.61
N VAL A 104 8.05 -5.61 15.36
CA VAL A 104 7.21 -5.53 14.15
C VAL A 104 6.37 -6.81 14.01
N HIS A 105 6.93 -7.98 14.35
CA HIS A 105 6.24 -9.26 14.27
C HIS A 105 4.92 -9.27 15.03
N ARG A 106 4.93 -8.84 16.30
CA ARG A 106 3.70 -8.79 17.12
C ARG A 106 2.63 -7.89 16.51
N PHE A 107 3.03 -6.75 15.98
CA PHE A 107 2.14 -5.84 15.27
C PHE A 107 1.59 -6.48 13.99
N CYS A 108 2.46 -7.09 13.17
CA CYS A 108 2.09 -7.76 11.93
C CYS A 108 1.11 -8.91 12.17
N VAL A 109 1.35 -9.75 13.19
CA VAL A 109 0.42 -10.82 13.56
C VAL A 109 -0.93 -10.25 13.99
N ARG A 110 -0.93 -9.19 14.80
CA ARG A 110 -2.16 -8.56 15.32
C ARG A 110 -2.99 -7.92 14.21
N THR A 111 -2.37 -7.27 13.24
CA THR A 111 -3.02 -6.60 12.13
C THR A 111 -3.23 -7.54 10.92
N GLY A 112 -2.65 -8.74 10.98
CA GLY A 112 -2.73 -9.76 9.93
C GLY A 112 -1.97 -9.41 8.68
N CYS A 113 -0.84 -8.75 8.84
CA CYS A 113 0.11 -8.58 7.75
C CYS A 113 0.61 -9.92 7.21
N ILE A 114 1.03 -9.91 5.96
CA ILE A 114 1.44 -11.09 5.19
C ILE A 114 2.93 -10.96 4.89
N PRO A 115 3.79 -11.88 5.36
CA PRO A 115 5.20 -11.85 5.01
C PRO A 115 5.42 -12.20 3.55
N VAL A 116 6.29 -11.46 2.86
CA VAL A 116 6.61 -11.63 1.44
C VAL A 116 8.11 -11.80 1.24
N ASN A 117 8.50 -12.81 0.47
CA ASN A 117 9.85 -12.93 -0.03
C ASN A 117 9.98 -12.10 -1.32
N ARG A 118 11.01 -11.27 -1.39
CA ARG A 118 11.22 -10.38 -2.55
C ARG A 118 11.95 -11.04 -3.72
N ASP A 119 12.49 -12.24 -3.51
CA ASP A 119 13.33 -12.97 -4.45
C ASP A 119 12.50 -13.84 -5.41
N GLY A 120 11.62 -13.21 -6.21
CA GLY A 120 10.87 -13.91 -7.24
C GLY A 120 9.36 -14.02 -6.98
N ARG A 121 8.76 -15.16 -7.41
CA ARG A 121 7.33 -15.43 -7.22
C ARG A 121 7.08 -16.04 -5.85
N ASP A 122 6.46 -15.29 -4.96
CA ASP A 122 6.07 -15.81 -3.65
C ASP A 122 4.64 -16.39 -3.69
N ILE A 123 4.56 -17.70 -3.97
CA ILE A 123 3.30 -18.44 -3.99
C ILE A 123 2.68 -18.50 -2.57
N GLN A 124 3.51 -18.51 -1.52
CA GLN A 124 3.01 -18.58 -0.14
C GLN A 124 2.35 -17.27 0.26
N ALA A 125 2.97 -16.12 -0.08
CA ALA A 125 2.36 -14.81 0.13
C ALA A 125 1.06 -14.65 -0.66
N THR A 126 1.03 -15.10 -1.92
CA THR A 126 -0.19 -15.10 -2.75
C THR A 126 -1.32 -15.91 -2.11
N ARG A 127 -1.02 -17.14 -1.64
CA ARG A 127 -1.99 -17.98 -0.94
C ARG A 127 -2.46 -17.35 0.38
N ALA A 128 -1.55 -16.69 1.10
CA ALA A 128 -1.90 -16.00 2.34
C ALA A 128 -2.81 -14.80 2.09
N ALA A 129 -2.56 -14.03 1.02
CA ALA A 129 -3.43 -12.93 0.59
C ALA A 129 -4.84 -13.42 0.22
N LEU A 130 -4.94 -14.51 -0.55
CA LEU A 130 -6.23 -15.10 -0.89
C LEU A 130 -7.00 -15.57 0.35
N ARG A 131 -6.34 -16.25 1.30
CA ARG A 131 -6.98 -16.64 2.57
C ARG A 131 -7.43 -15.43 3.39
N ALA A 132 -6.63 -14.37 3.45
CA ALA A 132 -7.02 -13.15 4.14
C ALA A 132 -8.27 -12.51 3.52
N LEU A 133 -8.38 -12.55 2.19
CA LEU A 133 -9.57 -12.09 1.47
C LEU A 133 -10.77 -13.00 1.71
N GLU A 134 -10.60 -14.33 1.73
CA GLU A 134 -11.65 -15.31 2.09
C GLU A 134 -12.17 -15.08 3.52
N GLU A 135 -11.31 -14.63 4.43
CA GLU A 135 -11.67 -14.20 5.79
C GLU A 135 -12.37 -12.83 5.82
N GLY A 136 -12.64 -12.21 4.67
CA GLY A 136 -13.30 -10.90 4.57
C GLY A 136 -12.40 -9.72 4.94
N ARG A 137 -11.07 -9.86 4.85
CA ARG A 137 -10.11 -8.82 5.24
C ARG A 137 -9.79 -7.87 4.10
N VAL A 138 -9.18 -6.73 4.44
CA VAL A 138 -8.63 -5.80 3.45
C VAL A 138 -7.14 -6.08 3.26
N VAL A 139 -6.73 -6.32 2.03
CA VAL A 139 -5.34 -6.56 1.66
C VAL A 139 -4.85 -5.43 0.76
N PRO A 140 -4.00 -4.52 1.28
CA PRO A 140 -3.32 -3.56 0.43
C PRO A 140 -2.24 -4.23 -0.41
N ILE A 141 -2.18 -3.84 -1.68
CA ILE A 141 -1.17 -4.33 -2.62
C ILE A 141 -0.54 -3.14 -3.30
N PHE A 142 0.77 -3.05 -3.25
CA PHE A 142 1.57 -2.16 -4.09
C PHE A 142 1.94 -2.94 -5.36
N PRO A 143 1.24 -2.71 -6.48
CA PRO A 143 1.37 -3.58 -7.65
C PRO A 143 2.73 -3.47 -8.34
N GLU A 144 3.51 -2.44 -8.04
CA GLU A 144 4.90 -2.28 -8.48
C GLU A 144 5.84 -3.31 -7.83
N GLY A 145 5.48 -3.80 -6.64
CA GLY A 145 6.15 -4.87 -5.90
C GLY A 145 7.41 -4.46 -5.15
N ARG A 146 7.90 -3.24 -5.30
CA ARG A 146 9.07 -2.69 -4.57
C ARG A 146 9.13 -1.17 -4.70
N ILE A 147 9.86 -0.54 -3.77
CA ILE A 147 10.28 0.85 -3.88
C ILE A 147 11.56 0.91 -4.71
N THR A 148 11.67 1.88 -5.61
CA THR A 148 12.84 2.17 -6.43
C THR A 148 13.23 3.65 -6.26
N PRO A 149 14.40 4.10 -6.71
CA PRO A 149 14.77 5.51 -6.70
C PRO A 149 13.81 6.42 -7.48
N GLU A 150 13.10 5.87 -8.46
CA GLU A 150 12.09 6.56 -9.27
C GLU A 150 10.71 6.58 -8.61
N SER A 151 10.50 5.79 -7.56
CA SER A 151 9.24 5.74 -6.82
C SER A 151 8.84 7.10 -6.30
N GLY A 152 7.58 7.47 -6.46
CA GLY A 152 7.05 8.80 -6.14
C GLY A 152 7.25 9.85 -7.25
N ARG A 153 8.10 9.60 -8.25
CA ARG A 153 8.28 10.46 -9.44
C ARG A 153 7.50 9.92 -10.63
N ALA A 154 7.56 8.62 -10.84
CA ALA A 154 6.85 7.93 -11.92
C ALA A 154 6.14 6.69 -11.35
N LEU A 155 5.05 6.28 -12.01
CA LEU A 155 4.39 5.01 -11.74
C LEU A 155 5.20 3.88 -12.36
N GLY A 156 5.56 2.91 -11.55
CA GLY A 156 6.16 1.66 -12.03
C GLY A 156 5.13 0.75 -12.75
N PRO A 157 5.62 -0.30 -13.42
CA PRO A 157 4.75 -1.25 -14.09
C PRO A 157 3.96 -2.09 -13.07
N VAL A 158 2.68 -2.30 -13.35
CA VAL A 158 1.80 -3.18 -12.57
C VAL A 158 2.15 -4.65 -12.85
N ARG A 159 2.45 -5.39 -11.80
CA ARG A 159 2.77 -6.83 -11.87
C ARG A 159 1.51 -7.68 -11.88
N SER A 160 1.53 -8.76 -12.67
CA SER A 160 0.42 -9.70 -12.83
C SER A 160 -0.04 -10.40 -11.53
N GLY A 161 0.81 -10.44 -10.51
CA GLY A 161 0.45 -11.01 -9.20
C GLY A 161 -0.71 -10.29 -8.51
N ALA A 162 -0.77 -8.95 -8.62
CA ALA A 162 -1.89 -8.17 -8.10
C ALA A 162 -3.19 -8.47 -8.86
N ALA A 163 -3.11 -8.55 -10.18
CA ALA A 163 -4.23 -8.91 -11.04
C ALA A 163 -4.73 -10.34 -10.75
N PHE A 164 -3.82 -11.30 -10.59
CA PHE A 164 -4.16 -12.68 -10.20
C PHE A 164 -4.95 -12.74 -8.90
N ILE A 165 -4.46 -12.05 -7.85
CA ILE A 165 -5.15 -12.03 -6.54
C ILE A 165 -6.53 -11.41 -6.68
N ALA A 166 -6.68 -10.33 -7.44
CA ALA A 166 -7.95 -9.63 -7.64
C ALA A 166 -8.98 -10.53 -8.36
N VAL A 167 -8.63 -11.09 -9.52
CA VAL A 167 -9.52 -11.97 -10.29
C VAL A 167 -9.85 -13.22 -9.48
N ARG A 168 -8.86 -13.88 -8.87
CA ARG A 168 -9.06 -15.13 -8.13
C ARG A 168 -9.92 -14.97 -6.90
N SER A 169 -9.80 -13.87 -6.18
CA SER A 169 -10.61 -13.59 -4.98
C SER A 169 -12.02 -13.07 -5.33
N GLY A 170 -12.16 -12.33 -6.43
CA GLY A 170 -13.37 -11.57 -6.75
C GLY A 170 -13.67 -10.49 -5.69
N ALA A 171 -12.66 -10.03 -4.99
CA ALA A 171 -12.78 -8.95 -4.00
C ALA A 171 -12.96 -7.60 -4.70
N VAL A 172 -13.65 -6.67 -4.02
CA VAL A 172 -13.73 -5.28 -4.47
C VAL A 172 -12.32 -4.68 -4.51
N VAL A 173 -11.95 -4.05 -5.62
CA VAL A 173 -10.64 -3.42 -5.79
C VAL A 173 -10.81 -1.90 -5.76
N VAL A 174 -10.20 -1.25 -4.78
CA VAL A 174 -10.21 0.21 -4.62
C VAL A 174 -8.82 0.75 -4.95
N PRO A 175 -8.68 1.67 -5.91
CA PRO A 175 -7.41 2.30 -6.21
C PRO A 175 -7.14 3.47 -5.27
N ALA A 176 -5.86 3.68 -4.93
CA ALA A 176 -5.36 4.82 -4.19
C ALA A 176 -4.08 5.36 -4.84
N PHE A 177 -3.84 6.65 -4.70
CA PHE A 177 -2.59 7.27 -5.14
C PHE A 177 -1.98 8.09 -4.01
N ILE A 178 -0.67 7.87 -3.78
CA ILE A 178 0.12 8.52 -2.73
C ILE A 178 1.10 9.47 -3.41
N SER A 179 1.17 10.71 -2.93
CA SER A 179 2.09 11.74 -3.41
C SER A 179 2.63 12.59 -2.27
N GLY A 180 3.67 13.40 -2.56
CA GLY A 180 4.25 14.35 -1.62
C GLY A 180 4.96 13.72 -0.42
N THR A 181 5.35 12.46 -0.49
CA THR A 181 6.09 11.72 0.54
C THR A 181 7.57 12.11 0.55
N PRO A 182 8.32 11.80 1.63
CA PRO A 182 9.75 12.02 1.66
C PRO A 182 10.47 11.32 0.49
N PRO A 183 11.36 12.00 -0.24
CA PRO A 183 12.03 11.44 -1.43
C PRO A 183 13.22 10.55 -1.03
N THR A 184 12.95 9.51 -0.23
CA THR A 184 13.96 8.57 0.28
C THR A 184 13.42 7.16 0.35
N ILE A 185 14.29 6.19 0.07
CA ILE A 185 14.02 4.76 0.24
C ILE A 185 14.42 4.24 1.63
N GLU A 186 15.15 5.05 2.41
CA GLU A 186 15.63 4.68 3.74
C GLU A 186 14.53 4.88 4.79
N ILE A 187 14.37 3.90 5.69
CA ILE A 187 13.31 3.90 6.71
C ILE A 187 13.49 5.06 7.71
N GLY A 188 14.71 5.25 8.24
CA GLY A 188 14.98 6.27 9.24
C GLY A 188 14.67 7.69 8.74
N PRO A 189 15.31 8.15 7.66
CA PRO A 189 15.01 9.44 7.05
C PRO A 189 13.52 9.59 6.67
N ALA A 190 12.89 8.57 6.08
CA ALA A 190 11.49 8.66 5.71
C ALA A 190 10.55 8.93 6.89
N LEU A 191 10.84 8.35 8.07
CA LEU A 191 10.03 8.55 9.27
C LEU A 191 10.15 9.97 9.86
N TRP A 192 11.28 10.67 9.64
CA TRP A 192 11.52 11.94 10.33
C TRP A 192 11.57 13.15 9.40
N THR A 193 11.61 12.94 8.09
CA THR A 193 11.60 14.05 7.13
C THR A 193 10.18 14.57 6.97
N PRO A 194 9.93 15.85 7.35
CA PRO A 194 8.63 16.47 7.11
C PRO A 194 8.28 16.46 5.62
N SER A 195 7.00 16.28 5.33
CA SER A 195 6.50 16.20 3.95
C SER A 195 5.10 16.79 3.84
N ASP A 196 4.59 16.98 2.63
CA ASP A 196 3.21 17.39 2.37
C ASP A 196 2.49 16.22 1.66
N SER A 197 2.31 15.13 2.42
CA SER A 197 1.77 13.90 1.88
C SER A 197 0.28 13.99 1.60
N ARG A 198 -0.13 13.37 0.49
CA ARG A 198 -1.51 13.29 0.05
C ARG A 198 -1.86 11.84 -0.29
N VAL A 199 -3.07 11.42 0.05
CA VAL A 199 -3.65 10.14 -0.36
C VAL A 199 -5.01 10.40 -0.97
N VAL A 200 -5.16 10.10 -2.24
CA VAL A 200 -6.43 10.19 -2.96
C VAL A 200 -6.93 8.77 -3.28
N PHE A 201 -8.26 8.59 -3.24
CA PHE A 201 -8.90 7.32 -3.58
C PHE A 201 -9.76 7.48 -4.81
N GLY A 202 -9.85 6.42 -5.61
CA GLY A 202 -10.77 6.31 -6.73
C GLY A 202 -11.98 5.44 -6.40
N ASP A 203 -12.88 5.39 -7.35
CA ASP A 203 -14.01 4.47 -7.31
C ASP A 203 -13.53 3.02 -7.47
N PRO A 204 -14.28 2.04 -6.97
CA PRO A 204 -13.95 0.64 -7.17
C PRO A 204 -13.78 0.28 -8.65
N ILE A 205 -12.70 -0.45 -8.97
CA ILE A 205 -12.43 -0.89 -10.34
C ILE A 205 -13.36 -2.05 -10.66
N ASP A 206 -14.12 -1.90 -11.73
CA ASP A 206 -15.00 -2.96 -12.21
C ASP A 206 -14.19 -4.10 -12.84
N LEU A 207 -14.35 -5.29 -12.30
CA LEU A 207 -13.77 -6.54 -12.78
C LEU A 207 -14.87 -7.61 -13.01
N SER A 208 -16.14 -7.21 -13.12
CA SER A 208 -17.29 -8.11 -13.20
C SER A 208 -17.32 -8.96 -14.48
N ASP A 209 -16.63 -8.57 -15.52
CA ASP A 209 -16.47 -9.30 -16.78
C ASP A 209 -15.44 -10.45 -16.70
N PHE A 210 -14.71 -10.57 -15.60
CA PHE A 210 -13.75 -11.65 -15.39
C PHE A 210 -14.23 -12.66 -14.35
N SER A 211 -14.27 -13.92 -14.72
CA SER A 211 -14.58 -15.00 -13.78
C SER A 211 -13.34 -15.44 -13.00
N ARG A 212 -13.55 -15.96 -11.78
CA ARG A 212 -12.45 -16.46 -10.92
C ARG A 212 -11.65 -17.61 -11.56
N SER A 213 -12.24 -18.35 -12.49
CA SER A 213 -11.58 -19.43 -13.24
C SER A 213 -10.56 -18.90 -14.24
N GLN A 214 -10.71 -17.67 -14.72
CA GLN A 214 -9.81 -17.02 -15.67
C GLN A 214 -8.59 -16.38 -15.00
N ALA A 215 -8.42 -16.50 -13.68
CA ALA A 215 -7.30 -15.90 -12.96
C ALA A 215 -5.91 -16.35 -13.43
N ALA A 216 -5.79 -17.48 -14.14
CA ALA A 216 -4.53 -17.96 -14.72
C ALA A 216 -4.35 -17.56 -16.19
N ASP A 217 -5.35 -16.96 -16.82
CA ASP A 217 -5.33 -16.52 -18.21
C ASP A 217 -4.44 -15.26 -18.34
N LYS A 218 -3.44 -15.33 -19.23
CA LYS A 218 -2.47 -14.25 -19.43
C LYS A 218 -3.10 -12.99 -20.01
N ASP A 219 -4.06 -13.15 -20.91
CA ASP A 219 -4.72 -12.03 -21.58
C ASP A 219 -5.65 -11.29 -20.59
N VAL A 220 -6.38 -12.05 -19.76
CA VAL A 220 -7.16 -11.49 -18.67
C VAL A 220 -6.27 -10.75 -17.67
N LEU A 221 -5.15 -11.34 -17.27
CA LEU A 221 -4.22 -10.68 -16.34
C LEU A 221 -3.64 -9.40 -16.94
N ALA A 222 -3.33 -9.38 -18.24
CA ALA A 222 -2.84 -8.18 -18.93
C ALA A 222 -3.90 -7.07 -18.92
N GLN A 223 -5.15 -7.39 -19.26
CA GLN A 223 -6.27 -6.43 -19.24
C GLN A 223 -6.51 -5.86 -17.83
N VAL A 224 -6.45 -6.70 -16.80
CA VAL A 224 -6.63 -6.24 -15.39
C VAL A 224 -5.46 -5.36 -14.96
N CYS A 225 -4.22 -5.70 -15.34
CA CYS A 225 -3.06 -4.85 -15.09
C CYS A 225 -3.21 -3.48 -15.75
N GLU A 226 -3.72 -3.44 -16.97
CA GLU A 226 -3.99 -2.19 -17.69
C GLU A 226 -5.06 -1.35 -16.97
N ARG A 227 -6.18 -1.96 -16.52
CA ARG A 227 -7.19 -1.25 -15.71
C ARG A 227 -6.58 -0.66 -14.44
N PHE A 228 -5.73 -1.41 -13.75
CA PHE A 228 -5.04 -0.92 -12.54
C PHE A 228 -4.12 0.25 -12.86
N GLN A 229 -3.33 0.12 -13.93
CA GLN A 229 -2.42 1.18 -14.37
C GLN A 229 -3.17 2.45 -14.74
N ASN A 230 -4.31 2.34 -15.45
CA ASN A 230 -5.13 3.47 -15.87
C ASN A 230 -5.78 4.15 -14.66
N ALA A 231 -6.33 3.38 -13.72
CA ALA A 231 -6.89 3.93 -12.49
C ALA A 231 -5.84 4.68 -11.64
N LEU A 232 -4.62 4.14 -11.54
CA LEU A 232 -3.54 4.83 -10.83
C LEU A 232 -3.08 6.10 -11.56
N ARG A 233 -3.01 6.11 -12.90
CA ARG A 233 -2.68 7.31 -13.70
C ARG A 233 -3.74 8.41 -13.56
N GLU A 234 -5.01 8.04 -13.58
CA GLU A 234 -6.11 9.00 -13.36
C GLU A 234 -5.99 9.65 -11.99
N LEU A 235 -5.73 8.86 -10.94
CA LEU A 235 -5.53 9.37 -9.58
C LEU A 235 -4.24 10.21 -9.47
N GLN A 236 -3.19 9.87 -10.20
CA GLN A 236 -1.97 10.65 -10.29
C GLN A 236 -2.28 12.05 -10.85
N THR A 237 -2.97 12.13 -11.97
CA THR A 237 -3.38 13.39 -12.60
C THR A 237 -4.21 14.22 -11.62
N ARG A 238 -5.21 13.62 -10.99
CA ARG A 238 -6.06 14.29 -10.00
C ARG A 238 -5.29 14.77 -8.77
N SER A 239 -4.33 13.96 -8.28
CA SER A 239 -3.52 14.30 -7.09
C SER A 239 -2.54 15.43 -7.35
N LEU A 240 -1.93 15.47 -8.51
CA LEU A 240 -0.91 16.44 -8.86
C LEU A 240 -1.49 17.74 -9.43
N GLY A 241 -2.81 17.78 -9.71
CA GLY A 241 -3.46 18.94 -10.31
C GLY A 241 -2.91 19.31 -11.68
N ARG A 242 -2.30 18.35 -12.37
CA ARG A 242 -1.77 18.49 -13.73
C ARG A 242 -2.65 17.68 -14.66
N ASP A 243 -3.20 18.32 -15.65
CA ASP A 243 -3.50 17.63 -16.89
C ASP A 243 -2.17 17.03 -17.35
N VAL A 244 -2.08 15.72 -17.45
CA VAL A 244 -0.90 15.06 -18.01
C VAL A 244 -0.88 15.50 -19.46
N ILE A 245 -0.09 16.54 -19.75
CA ILE A 245 0.28 16.86 -21.12
C ILE A 245 1.00 15.60 -21.61
N ALA A 246 0.42 14.95 -22.61
CA ALA A 246 1.08 13.83 -23.28
C ALA A 246 2.52 14.29 -23.59
N PRO A 247 3.56 13.44 -23.38
CA PRO A 247 4.91 13.83 -23.73
C PRO A 247 4.92 14.36 -25.15
N ASP A 248 5.49 15.54 -25.33
CA ASP A 248 5.63 16.17 -26.65
C ASP A 248 6.35 15.14 -27.55
N PRO A 249 5.79 14.79 -28.73
CA PRO A 249 6.45 13.88 -29.65
C PRO A 249 7.88 14.32 -30.04
N SER A 250 8.26 15.55 -29.74
CA SER A 250 9.62 16.09 -29.94
C SER A 250 10.63 15.66 -28.85
N ASP A 251 10.18 15.06 -27.73
CA ASP A 251 11.04 14.56 -26.65
C ASP A 251 11.50 13.09 -26.85
N GLU A 252 11.23 12.49 -28.01
CA GLU A 252 11.82 11.21 -28.36
C GLU A 252 13.34 11.41 -28.56
N PRO A 253 14.20 10.71 -27.77
CA PRO A 253 15.64 10.80 -27.98
C PRO A 253 15.94 10.37 -29.40
N ALA A 254 16.59 11.24 -30.15
CA ALA A 254 17.01 10.99 -31.54
C ALA A 254 17.65 9.59 -31.65
N ALA A 255 17.10 8.76 -32.52
CA ALA A 255 17.60 7.41 -32.78
C ALA A 255 19.10 7.49 -33.02
N VAL A 256 19.89 6.85 -32.17
CA VAL A 256 21.32 6.70 -32.36
C VAL A 256 21.49 5.85 -33.62
N GLY A 257 21.94 6.49 -34.70
CA GLY A 257 22.24 5.83 -35.95
C GLY A 257 23.31 4.75 -35.75
N PRO A 258 23.36 3.75 -36.64
CA PRO A 258 24.33 2.66 -36.55
C PRO A 258 25.75 3.22 -36.64
N VAL A 259 26.58 2.85 -35.66
CA VAL A 259 28.03 3.08 -35.69
C VAL A 259 28.60 2.10 -36.73
N GLU A 260 29.18 2.65 -37.80
CA GLU A 260 29.99 1.88 -38.76
C GLU A 260 31.30 1.41 -38.11
#